data_5d94dc71b2285ccf0d037a3af4e6da24
#
_entry.id   5d94dc71b2285ccf0d037a3af4e6da24
#
_cell.length_a   1.000
_cell.length_b   1.000
_cell.length_c   1.000
_cell.angle_alpha   90.00
_cell.angle_beta   90.00
_cell.angle_gamma   90.00
#
_symmetry.space_group_name_H-M   'P 1'
#
loop_
_entity.id
_entity.type
_entity.pdbx_description
1 polymer ?
#
loop_
_entity_poly.entity_id
_entity_poly.type
_entity_poly.pdbx_seq_one_letter_code
_entity_poly.pdbx_strand_id
1 'polypeptide(L)'
;MYDFMWSLNLEGDFHSEPFKVKHRDVLVTLGRFARSLNVNVFAENLANYAPIQMSADQLAPETVVCSDLRYLNEVRVCQDILWERGWKVRTVFVSTAGVGPANDEELDSICELKAEHSFDQEYVFAPNSRNHIMNEGRHLALNWNL
;
A
#
# COMPACT_ATOMS: atom_id res chain seq x y z
N MET A 1 13.07 5.51 -8.42
CA MET A 1 13.75 4.82 -7.27
C MET A 1 14.73 3.75 -7.74
N TYR A 2 14.33 2.84 -8.63
CA TYR A 2 15.21 1.76 -9.13
C TYR A 2 16.46 2.28 -9.86
N ASP A 3 16.33 3.31 -10.72
CA ASP A 3 17.48 3.90 -11.43
C ASP A 3 18.53 4.45 -10.47
N PHE A 4 18.07 5.05 -9.34
CA PHE A 4 18.97 5.52 -8.31
C PHE A 4 19.64 4.36 -7.55
N MET A 5 18.94 3.26 -7.30
CA MET A 5 19.51 2.07 -6.66
C MET A 5 20.60 1.43 -7.53
N TRP A 6 20.41 1.42 -8.86
CA TRP A 6 21.46 1.00 -9.81
C TRP A 6 22.69 1.90 -9.71
N SER A 7 22.52 3.20 -9.55
CA SER A 7 23.64 4.14 -9.39
C SER A 7 24.43 3.93 -8.10
N LEU A 8 23.83 3.29 -7.08
CA LEU A 8 24.50 2.91 -5.83
C LEU A 8 25.24 1.57 -5.92
N ASN A 9 25.29 0.95 -7.10
CA ASN A 9 25.97 -0.34 -7.32
C ASN A 9 25.42 -1.47 -6.43
N LEU A 10 24.12 -1.44 -6.09
CA LEU A 10 23.46 -2.48 -5.34
C LEU A 10 23.11 -3.63 -6.27
N GLU A 11 23.81 -4.74 -6.15
CA GLU A 11 23.56 -5.95 -6.96
C GLU A 11 22.46 -6.81 -6.35
N GLY A 12 21.58 -7.34 -7.21
CA GLY A 12 20.56 -8.31 -6.86
C GLY A 12 19.17 -7.97 -7.36
N ASP A 13 18.22 -8.86 -7.07
CA ASP A 13 16.81 -8.66 -7.39
C ASP A 13 16.15 -7.77 -6.32
N PHE A 14 15.88 -6.51 -6.67
CA PHE A 14 15.26 -5.50 -5.82
C PHE A 14 13.86 -5.88 -5.30
N HIS A 15 13.20 -6.84 -5.93
CA HIS A 15 11.88 -7.33 -5.53
C HIS A 15 11.96 -8.49 -4.54
N SER A 16 13.12 -9.14 -4.42
CA SER A 16 13.27 -10.29 -3.55
C SER A 16 13.34 -9.92 -2.07
N GLU A 17 12.75 -10.76 -1.21
CA GLU A 17 12.85 -10.59 0.24
C GLU A 17 14.30 -10.59 0.75
N PRO A 18 15.20 -11.48 0.31
CA PRO A 18 16.59 -11.45 0.72
C PRO A 18 17.30 -10.11 0.43
N PHE A 19 17.00 -9.50 -0.72
CA PHE A 19 17.55 -8.19 -1.07
C PHE A 19 17.01 -7.10 -0.12
N LYS A 20 15.70 -7.08 0.12
CA LYS A 20 15.06 -6.09 1.00
C LYS A 20 15.59 -6.18 2.43
N VAL A 21 15.74 -7.40 2.95
CA VAL A 21 16.32 -7.61 4.29
C VAL A 21 17.76 -7.11 4.35
N LYS A 22 18.60 -7.47 3.36
CA LYS A 22 20.01 -7.07 3.30
C LYS A 22 20.19 -5.54 3.23
N HIS A 23 19.30 -4.85 2.51
CA HIS A 23 19.43 -3.42 2.21
C HIS A 23 18.35 -2.57 2.89
N ARG A 24 17.71 -3.08 3.96
CA ARG A 24 16.59 -2.43 4.64
C ARG A 24 16.89 -0.98 5.05
N ASP A 25 18.04 -0.74 5.66
CA ASP A 25 18.41 0.60 6.13
C ASP A 25 18.56 1.60 5.00
N VAL A 26 19.11 1.16 3.87
CA VAL A 26 19.22 1.99 2.65
C VAL A 26 17.83 2.31 2.12
N LEU A 27 16.94 1.31 2.00
CA LEU A 27 15.58 1.49 1.51
C LEU A 27 14.77 2.44 2.41
N VAL A 28 14.88 2.29 3.73
CA VAL A 28 14.20 3.17 4.70
C VAL A 28 14.74 4.59 4.58
N THR A 29 16.06 4.78 4.49
CA THR A 29 16.67 6.11 4.34
C THR A 29 16.23 6.79 3.06
N LEU A 30 16.22 6.08 1.93
CA LEU A 30 15.73 6.60 0.65
C LEU A 30 14.25 6.96 0.71
N GLY A 31 13.43 6.12 1.34
CA GLY A 31 12.01 6.41 1.54
C GLY A 31 11.78 7.67 2.36
N ARG A 32 12.52 7.85 3.45
CA ARG A 32 12.46 9.06 4.29
C ARG A 32 12.94 10.30 3.52
N PHE A 33 14.03 10.18 2.78
CA PHE A 33 14.51 11.27 1.93
C PHE A 33 13.49 11.68 0.87
N ALA A 34 12.89 10.73 0.16
CA ALA A 34 11.85 11.01 -0.82
C ALA A 34 10.65 11.74 -0.19
N ARG A 35 10.17 11.29 0.99
CA ARG A 35 9.09 11.96 1.72
C ARG A 35 9.48 13.35 2.24
N SER A 36 10.75 13.60 2.55
CA SER A 36 11.19 14.93 2.96
C SER A 36 11.15 15.96 1.83
N LEU A 37 11.22 15.51 0.58
CA LEU A 37 11.07 16.36 -0.61
C LEU A 37 9.59 16.52 -1.01
N ASN A 38 8.83 15.45 -0.95
CA ASN A 38 7.39 15.44 -1.17
C ASN A 38 6.76 14.34 -0.31
N VAL A 39 6.01 14.72 0.72
CA VAL A 39 5.37 13.79 1.64
C VAL A 39 4.41 12.82 0.94
N ASN A 40 3.85 13.22 -0.20
CA ASN A 40 2.87 12.46 -0.99
C ASN A 40 3.49 11.65 -2.13
N VAL A 41 4.81 11.67 -2.30
CA VAL A 41 5.49 11.10 -3.47
C VAL A 41 5.06 9.66 -3.81
N PHE A 42 4.87 8.81 -2.83
CA PHE A 42 4.49 7.41 -3.05
C PHE A 42 3.02 7.27 -3.44
N ALA A 43 2.14 8.02 -2.78
CA ALA A 43 0.71 8.05 -3.07
C ALA A 43 0.43 8.61 -4.47
N GLU A 44 1.06 9.71 -4.82
CA GLU A 44 0.95 10.33 -6.14
C GLU A 44 1.47 9.39 -7.25
N ASN A 45 2.62 8.75 -7.02
CA ASN A 45 3.14 7.76 -7.96
C ASN A 45 2.17 6.58 -8.12
N LEU A 46 1.69 6.01 -7.02
CA LEU A 46 0.75 4.91 -7.08
C LEU A 46 -0.52 5.29 -7.84
N ALA A 47 -1.18 6.37 -7.45
CA ALA A 47 -2.44 6.82 -8.05
C ALA A 47 -2.27 7.26 -9.52
N ASN A 48 -1.11 7.78 -9.89
CA ASN A 48 -0.85 8.25 -11.25
C ASN A 48 -0.43 7.13 -12.21
N TYR A 49 0.36 6.15 -11.75
CA TYR A 49 0.97 5.17 -12.63
C TYR A 49 0.28 3.81 -12.64
N ALA A 50 -0.31 3.37 -11.53
CA ALA A 50 -0.97 2.07 -11.47
C ALA A 50 -2.08 1.89 -12.52
N PRO A 51 -3.00 2.86 -12.74
CA PRO A 51 -4.02 2.74 -13.77
C PRO A 51 -3.49 2.79 -15.21
N ILE A 52 -2.35 3.46 -15.44
CA ILE A 52 -1.81 3.72 -16.78
C ILE A 52 -0.98 2.53 -17.29
N GLN A 53 -0.17 1.93 -16.45
CA GLN A 53 0.67 0.78 -16.86
C GLN A 53 -0.15 -0.44 -17.27
N MET A 54 -1.39 -0.52 -16.80
CA MET A 54 -2.28 -1.62 -17.13
C MET A 54 -3.11 -1.39 -18.41
N SER A 55 -3.12 -0.16 -18.96
CA SER A 55 -3.93 0.20 -20.13
C SER A 55 -3.20 0.12 -21.48
N ALA A 56 -1.89 -0.09 -21.50
CA ALA A 56 -1.12 -0.01 -22.76
C ALA A 56 -1.30 -1.23 -23.69
N ASP A 57 -1.63 -2.41 -23.15
CA ASP A 57 -1.75 -3.65 -23.93
C ASP A 57 -2.97 -4.54 -23.60
N GLN A 58 -3.82 -4.13 -22.66
CA GLN A 58 -5.03 -4.89 -22.26
C GLN A 58 -6.18 -3.94 -21.96
N LEU A 59 -7.41 -4.42 -22.06
CA LEU A 59 -8.62 -3.77 -21.51
C LEU A 59 -8.28 -3.25 -20.11
N ALA A 60 -8.54 -1.97 -19.82
CA ALA A 60 -8.28 -1.37 -18.52
C ALA A 60 -8.78 -2.30 -17.42
N PRO A 61 -7.98 -2.56 -16.37
CA PRO A 61 -8.40 -3.48 -15.33
C PRO A 61 -9.66 -2.93 -14.67
N GLU A 62 -10.62 -3.81 -14.46
CA GLU A 62 -11.86 -3.45 -13.76
C GLU A 62 -11.58 -3.14 -12.29
N THR A 63 -10.51 -3.69 -11.73
CA THR A 63 -10.13 -3.56 -10.32
C THR A 63 -8.62 -3.51 -10.14
N VAL A 64 -8.17 -2.57 -9.31
CA VAL A 64 -6.78 -2.47 -8.83
C VAL A 64 -6.76 -2.60 -7.32
N VAL A 65 -5.94 -3.51 -6.81
CA VAL A 65 -5.74 -3.68 -5.36
C VAL A 65 -4.38 -3.09 -4.98
N CYS A 66 -4.41 -2.10 -4.10
CA CYS A 66 -3.22 -1.56 -3.47
C CYS A 66 -3.11 -2.10 -2.05
N SER A 67 -2.12 -2.91 -1.78
CA SER A 67 -1.75 -3.32 -0.43
C SER A 67 -0.62 -2.41 0.09
N ASP A 68 -0.60 -2.14 1.38
CA ASP A 68 0.55 -1.42 1.98
C ASP A 68 0.47 0.12 1.96
N LEU A 69 -0.75 0.69 1.93
CA LEU A 69 -0.95 2.09 2.31
C LEU A 69 -0.93 2.18 3.85
N ARG A 70 -0.03 2.97 4.40
CA ARG A 70 0.23 3.01 5.84
C ARG A 70 -0.04 4.37 6.47
N TYR A 71 -0.02 5.44 5.69
CA TYR A 71 -0.14 6.81 6.19
C TYR A 71 -1.45 7.44 5.73
N LEU A 72 -2.02 8.29 6.59
CA LEU A 72 -3.28 8.99 6.32
C LEU A 72 -3.22 9.83 5.04
N ASN A 73 -2.09 10.53 4.82
CA ASN A 73 -1.88 11.29 3.59
C ASN A 73 -1.85 10.41 2.34
N GLU A 74 -1.30 9.19 2.43
CA GLU A 74 -1.28 8.24 1.31
C GLU A 74 -2.69 7.82 0.92
N VAL A 75 -3.54 7.51 1.90
CA VAL A 75 -4.93 7.14 1.67
C VAL A 75 -5.70 8.31 1.03
N ARG A 76 -5.61 9.51 1.61
CA ARG A 76 -6.31 10.70 1.13
C ARG A 76 -5.92 11.07 -0.30
N VAL A 77 -4.62 11.16 -0.56
CA VAL A 77 -4.10 11.52 -1.91
C VAL A 77 -4.49 10.48 -2.95
N CYS A 78 -4.41 9.18 -2.62
CA CYS A 78 -4.86 8.13 -3.53
C CYS A 78 -6.36 8.23 -3.80
N GLN A 79 -7.18 8.47 -2.78
CA GLN A 79 -8.62 8.62 -2.94
C GLN A 79 -8.96 9.82 -3.83
N ASP A 80 -8.36 10.97 -3.58
CA ASP A 80 -8.63 12.21 -4.32
C ASP A 80 -8.27 12.05 -5.81
N ILE A 81 -7.05 11.61 -6.11
CA ILE A 81 -6.58 11.46 -7.50
C ILE A 81 -7.39 10.39 -8.25
N LEU A 82 -7.68 9.26 -7.61
CA LEU A 82 -8.42 8.18 -8.26
C LEU A 82 -9.90 8.54 -8.44
N TRP A 83 -10.49 9.25 -7.48
CA TRP A 83 -11.86 9.76 -7.57
C TRP A 83 -12.01 10.75 -8.75
N GLU A 84 -11.09 11.70 -8.89
CA GLU A 84 -11.07 12.65 -10.01
C GLU A 84 -10.99 11.96 -11.38
N ARG A 85 -10.43 10.75 -11.42
CA ARG A 85 -10.34 9.91 -12.62
C ARG A 85 -11.52 8.97 -12.82
N GLY A 86 -12.55 9.07 -12.00
CA GLY A 86 -13.76 8.26 -12.09
C GLY A 86 -13.64 6.87 -11.47
N TRP A 87 -12.59 6.58 -10.71
CA TRP A 87 -12.46 5.31 -9.98
C TRP A 87 -13.30 5.31 -8.71
N LYS A 88 -13.94 4.19 -8.43
CA LYS A 88 -14.57 3.95 -7.13
C LYS A 88 -13.53 3.37 -6.18
N VAL A 89 -13.10 4.17 -5.21
CA VAL A 89 -12.11 3.75 -4.21
C VAL A 89 -12.83 3.13 -3.01
N ARG A 90 -12.30 2.02 -2.53
CA ARG A 90 -12.73 1.31 -1.32
C ARG A 90 -11.55 1.07 -0.42
N THR A 91 -11.74 1.22 0.87
CA THR A 91 -10.68 1.08 1.86
C THR A 91 -10.96 -0.07 2.83
N VAL A 92 -9.96 -0.88 3.06
CA VAL A 92 -10.03 -2.02 3.99
C VAL A 92 -8.87 -1.92 4.98
N PHE A 93 -9.19 -1.88 6.26
CA PHE A 93 -8.19 -2.02 7.32
C PHE A 93 -8.05 -3.48 7.72
N VAL A 94 -6.83 -4.01 7.65
CA VAL A 94 -6.53 -5.40 7.99
C VAL A 94 -5.50 -5.45 9.11
N SER A 95 -5.79 -6.20 10.15
CA SER A 95 -4.87 -6.41 11.27
C SER A 95 -4.84 -7.88 11.71
N THR A 96 -3.82 -8.25 12.46
CA THR A 96 -3.70 -9.60 13.05
C THR A 96 -3.82 -9.51 14.56
N ALA A 97 -4.68 -10.33 15.14
CA ALA A 97 -4.90 -10.36 16.58
C ALA A 97 -3.60 -10.70 17.33
N GLY A 98 -3.28 -9.90 18.35
CA GLY A 98 -2.07 -10.07 19.17
C GLY A 98 -0.77 -9.64 18.49
N VAL A 99 -0.82 -9.11 17.27
CA VAL A 99 0.33 -8.51 16.58
C VAL A 99 0.17 -6.99 16.64
N GLY A 100 1.07 -6.34 17.33
CA GLY A 100 1.14 -4.87 17.39
C GLY A 100 1.98 -4.28 16.27
N PRO A 101 2.03 -2.94 16.19
CA PRO A 101 2.91 -2.23 15.28
C PRO A 101 4.38 -2.54 15.56
N ALA A 102 5.22 -2.48 14.54
CA ALA A 102 6.63 -2.84 14.65
C ALA A 102 7.47 -1.77 15.38
N ASN A 103 6.98 -0.54 15.43
CA ASN A 103 7.64 0.60 16.07
C ASN A 103 6.64 1.74 16.36
N ASP A 104 7.09 2.78 17.04
CA ASP A 104 6.25 3.92 17.43
C ASP A 104 5.74 4.71 16.23
N GLU A 105 6.52 4.87 15.15
CA GLU A 105 6.08 5.53 13.91
C GLU A 105 4.88 4.81 13.28
N GLU A 106 4.90 3.49 13.26
CA GLU A 106 3.78 2.68 12.76
C GLU A 106 2.56 2.76 13.70
N LEU A 107 2.79 2.80 15.00
CA LEU A 107 1.72 2.99 15.99
C LEU A 107 1.02 4.32 15.80
N ASP A 108 1.79 5.42 15.72
CA ASP A 108 1.26 6.77 15.53
C ASP A 108 0.46 6.86 14.23
N SER A 109 0.97 6.29 13.14
CA SER A 109 0.30 6.26 11.85
C SER A 109 -1.03 5.49 11.89
N ILE A 110 -1.07 4.33 12.56
CA ILE A 110 -2.31 3.55 12.74
C ILE A 110 -3.33 4.32 13.57
N CYS A 111 -2.88 4.99 14.65
CA CYS A 111 -3.75 5.82 15.48
C CYS A 111 -4.34 6.99 14.69
N GLU A 112 -3.52 7.69 13.91
CA GLU A 112 -3.96 8.77 13.05
C GLU A 112 -4.97 8.28 12.00
N LEU A 113 -4.66 7.19 11.29
CA LEU A 113 -5.55 6.57 10.32
C LEU A 113 -6.92 6.23 10.92
N LYS A 114 -6.94 5.61 12.08
CA LYS A 114 -8.20 5.22 12.74
C LYS A 114 -8.98 6.40 13.29
N ALA A 115 -8.32 7.47 13.69
CA ALA A 115 -8.98 8.68 14.18
C ALA A 115 -9.61 9.52 13.07
N GLU A 116 -8.94 9.57 11.91
CA GLU A 116 -9.23 10.53 10.84
C GLU A 116 -9.87 9.92 9.59
N HIS A 117 -9.83 8.58 9.45
CA HIS A 117 -10.36 7.88 8.29
C HIS A 117 -11.36 6.80 8.68
N SER A 118 -12.53 6.80 8.01
CA SER A 118 -13.52 5.74 8.14
C SER A 118 -13.31 4.70 7.04
N PHE A 119 -12.91 3.51 7.41
CA PHE A 119 -12.74 2.40 6.47
C PHE A 119 -14.08 1.81 6.05
N ASP A 120 -14.20 1.41 4.77
CA ASP A 120 -15.39 0.69 4.29
C ASP A 120 -15.55 -0.66 4.98
N GLN A 121 -14.44 -1.31 5.32
CA GLN A 121 -14.41 -2.58 6.08
C GLN A 121 -13.18 -2.65 6.99
N GLU A 122 -13.33 -3.32 8.13
CA GLU A 122 -12.22 -3.64 9.02
C GLU A 122 -12.21 -5.12 9.35
N TYR A 123 -11.05 -5.76 9.26
CA TYR A 123 -10.86 -7.17 9.59
C TYR A 123 -9.74 -7.35 10.61
N VAL A 124 -10.00 -8.21 11.60
CA VAL A 124 -9.00 -8.67 12.55
C VAL A 124 -8.88 -10.19 12.41
N PHE A 125 -7.76 -10.65 11.87
CA PHE A 125 -7.53 -12.09 11.65
C PHE A 125 -6.72 -12.70 12.77
N ALA A 126 -7.00 -13.96 13.09
CA ALA A 126 -6.14 -14.75 13.95
C ALA A 126 -4.79 -15.04 13.23
N PRO A 127 -3.69 -15.18 13.96
CA PRO A 127 -2.43 -15.62 13.36
C PRO A 127 -2.62 -16.91 12.55
N ASN A 128 -1.90 -17.02 11.42
CA ASN A 128 -1.94 -18.19 10.54
C ASN A 128 -3.31 -18.55 9.94
N SER A 129 -4.24 -17.61 9.88
CA SER A 129 -5.62 -17.82 9.38
C SER A 129 -5.76 -17.67 7.86
N ARG A 130 -4.78 -18.13 7.07
CA ARG A 130 -4.75 -17.93 5.59
C ARG A 130 -6.06 -18.28 4.90
N ASN A 131 -6.67 -19.42 5.24
CA ASN A 131 -7.93 -19.83 4.62
C ASN A 131 -9.09 -18.90 4.97
N HIS A 132 -9.11 -18.36 6.20
CA HIS A 132 -10.11 -17.37 6.62
C HIS A 132 -9.92 -16.06 5.84
N ILE A 133 -8.69 -15.56 5.75
CA ILE A 133 -8.36 -14.37 4.96
C ILE A 133 -8.81 -14.53 3.50
N MET A 134 -8.52 -15.68 2.88
CA MET A 134 -8.93 -15.98 1.51
C MET A 134 -10.45 -16.00 1.33
N ASN A 135 -11.19 -16.55 2.30
CA ASN A 135 -12.65 -16.60 2.24
C ASN A 135 -13.25 -15.21 2.41
N GLU A 136 -12.79 -14.44 3.39
CA GLU A 136 -13.25 -13.04 3.58
C GLU A 136 -12.95 -12.17 2.36
N GLY A 137 -11.77 -12.33 1.75
CA GLY A 137 -11.43 -11.65 0.50
C GLY A 137 -12.39 -11.98 -0.65
N ARG A 138 -12.81 -13.25 -0.79
CA ARG A 138 -13.82 -13.66 -1.79
C ARG A 138 -15.20 -13.07 -1.49
N HIS A 139 -15.63 -13.07 -0.23
CA HIS A 139 -16.89 -12.45 0.18
C HIS A 139 -16.88 -10.96 -0.09
N LEU A 140 -15.78 -10.29 0.19
CA LEU A 140 -15.60 -8.86 -0.07
C LEU A 140 -15.70 -8.56 -1.58
N ALA A 141 -15.01 -9.34 -2.41
CA ALA A 141 -15.06 -9.19 -3.86
C ALA A 141 -16.48 -9.35 -4.39
N LEU A 142 -17.21 -10.38 -3.94
CA LEU A 142 -18.61 -10.59 -4.33
C LEU A 142 -19.53 -9.43 -3.90
N ASN A 143 -19.37 -8.95 -2.64
CA ASN A 143 -20.18 -7.87 -2.10
C ASN A 143 -19.94 -6.53 -2.82
N TRP A 144 -18.74 -6.32 -3.33
CA TRP A 144 -18.38 -5.11 -4.05
C TRP A 144 -18.53 -5.23 -5.56
N ASN A 145 -18.95 -6.38 -6.08
CA ASN A 145 -19.06 -6.71 -7.51
C ASN A 145 -17.73 -6.50 -8.26
N LEU A 146 -16.66 -7.06 -7.69
CA LEU A 146 -15.31 -7.04 -8.25
C LEU A 146 -15.05 -8.29 -9.11
#